data_2ad791f9ba767632c373c0fca91f57a8
#
_entry.id   2ad791f9ba767632c373c0fca91f57a8
#
_cell.length_a   1.000
_cell.length_b   1.000
_cell.length_c   1.000
_cell.angle_alpha   90.00
_cell.angle_beta   90.00
_cell.angle_gamma   90.00
#
_symmetry.space_group_name_H-M   'P 1'
#
loop_
_entity.id
_entity.type
_entity.pdbx_description
1 polymer ?
#
loop_
_entity_poly.entity_id
_entity_poly.type
_entity_poly.pdbx_seq_one_letter_code
_entity_poly.pdbx_strand_id
1 'polypeptide(L)'
;MIKAFALDIDGVFTDGSILCTTDGDLLRVYDAKDGFAIRMAVMNGYPVGIITGGSSESIRKRMLASGILPEDVYLHCRDKMEQFREFCDKYDLKPEEVMYFGDDVPDVDVLRAAGCGVCPSDAVDEAKAVADIVSTKPGGKGCIREVIEQTLKAQGKWVFDTGEYKRKF
;
A
#
# COMPACT_ATOMS: atom_id res chain seq x y z
N MET A 1 16.73 7.03 0.85
CA MET A 1 15.69 7.64 -0.03
C MET A 1 14.72 6.55 -0.43
N ILE A 2 13.43 6.79 -0.29
CA ILE A 2 12.40 5.83 -0.69
C ILE A 2 12.33 5.73 -2.21
N LYS A 3 12.32 4.49 -2.72
CA LYS A 3 12.27 4.17 -4.14
C LYS A 3 11.06 3.32 -4.54
N ALA A 4 10.36 2.74 -3.57
CA ALA A 4 9.16 1.92 -3.80
C ALA A 4 8.21 1.98 -2.61
N PHE A 5 6.96 1.59 -2.85
CA PHE A 5 5.93 1.47 -1.84
C PHE A 5 5.39 0.04 -1.81
N ALA A 6 5.16 -0.50 -0.62
CA ALA A 6 4.44 -1.75 -0.45
C ALA A 6 3.36 -1.56 0.62
N LEU A 7 2.18 -2.14 0.42
CA LEU A 7 1.02 -1.83 1.26
C LEU A 7 0.18 -3.08 1.53
N ASP A 8 -0.36 -3.16 2.75
CA ASP A 8 -1.51 -4.03 3.03
C ASP A 8 -2.81 -3.43 2.49
N ILE A 9 -3.88 -4.20 2.48
CA ILE A 9 -5.22 -3.76 2.04
C ILE A 9 -6.11 -3.47 3.24
N ASP A 10 -6.49 -4.51 4.01
CA ASP A 10 -7.49 -4.38 5.08
C ASP A 10 -6.94 -3.56 6.24
N GLY A 11 -7.60 -2.45 6.56
CA GLY A 11 -7.15 -1.51 7.57
C GLY A 11 -6.17 -0.42 7.09
N VAL A 12 -5.67 -0.51 5.86
CA VAL A 12 -4.77 0.47 5.21
C VAL A 12 -5.48 1.17 4.04
N PHE A 13 -5.78 0.45 2.94
CA PHE A 13 -6.62 0.95 1.85
C PHE A 13 -8.09 1.07 2.23
N THR A 14 -8.52 0.29 3.22
CA THR A 14 -9.88 0.24 3.73
C THR A 14 -9.88 0.58 5.22
N ASP A 15 -11.05 0.74 5.79
CA ASP A 15 -11.23 0.93 7.24
C ASP A 15 -11.24 -0.40 8.04
N GLY A 16 -10.94 -1.52 7.36
CA GLY A 16 -10.95 -2.86 7.94
C GLY A 16 -12.32 -3.54 7.90
N SER A 17 -13.38 -2.85 7.51
CA SER A 17 -14.71 -3.44 7.35
C SER A 17 -14.78 -4.33 6.11
N ILE A 18 -15.40 -5.49 6.25
CA ILE A 18 -15.62 -6.44 5.16
C ILE A 18 -17.09 -6.79 5.12
N LEU A 19 -17.74 -6.56 3.97
CA LEU A 19 -19.11 -7.00 3.72
C LEU A 19 -19.07 -8.40 3.08
N CYS A 20 -19.56 -9.39 3.81
CA CYS A 20 -19.69 -10.74 3.30
C CYS A 20 -21.08 -10.94 2.66
N THR A 21 -21.11 -11.33 1.39
CA THR A 21 -22.35 -11.65 0.68
C THR A 21 -22.79 -13.08 0.94
N THR A 22 -24.05 -13.41 0.58
CA THR A 22 -24.60 -14.77 0.80
C THR A 22 -23.93 -15.85 -0.04
N ASP A 23 -23.32 -15.48 -1.17
CA ASP A 23 -22.51 -16.37 -2.04
C ASP A 23 -21.02 -16.39 -1.65
N GLY A 24 -20.66 -15.72 -0.54
CA GLY A 24 -19.31 -15.80 0.04
C GLY A 24 -18.31 -14.78 -0.48
N ASP A 25 -18.74 -13.82 -1.33
CA ASP A 25 -17.88 -12.71 -1.73
C ASP A 25 -17.60 -11.77 -0.56
N LEU A 26 -16.37 -11.24 -0.55
CA LEU A 26 -15.90 -10.28 0.44
C LEU A 26 -15.69 -8.93 -0.24
N LEU A 27 -16.60 -7.99 0.03
CA LEU A 27 -16.58 -6.67 -0.57
C LEU A 27 -15.91 -5.64 0.37
N ARG A 28 -15.24 -4.67 -0.26
CA ARG A 28 -14.49 -3.61 0.43
C ARG A 28 -14.83 -2.26 -0.18
N VAL A 29 -14.65 -1.21 0.62
CA VAL A 29 -14.82 0.18 0.20
C VAL A 29 -13.45 0.86 0.23
N TYR A 30 -13.08 1.51 -0.87
CA TYR A 30 -11.81 2.18 -1.06
C TYR A 30 -12.01 3.69 -1.18
N ASP A 31 -11.06 4.47 -0.66
CA ASP A 31 -11.03 5.92 -0.83
C ASP A 31 -10.41 6.31 -2.19
N ALA A 32 -11.07 7.21 -2.91
CA ALA A 32 -10.62 7.63 -4.23
C ALA A 32 -9.29 8.41 -4.19
N LYS A 33 -9.05 9.19 -3.13
CA LYS A 33 -7.82 9.99 -2.98
C LYS A 33 -6.62 9.11 -2.65
N ASP A 34 -6.82 8.05 -1.86
CA ASP A 34 -5.81 7.03 -1.62
C ASP A 34 -5.41 6.33 -2.93
N GLY A 35 -6.40 5.92 -3.74
CA GLY A 35 -6.15 5.33 -5.06
C GLY A 35 -5.43 6.29 -6.01
N PHE A 36 -5.74 7.58 -5.97
CA PHE A 36 -5.05 8.58 -6.77
C PHE A 36 -3.57 8.73 -6.36
N ALA A 37 -3.26 8.66 -5.08
CA ALA A 37 -1.87 8.70 -4.61
C ALA A 37 -1.04 7.53 -5.17
N ILE A 38 -1.64 6.33 -5.27
CA ILE A 38 -1.01 5.18 -5.93
C ILE A 38 -0.74 5.46 -7.41
N ARG A 39 -1.73 6.02 -8.14
CA ARG A 39 -1.52 6.41 -9.54
C ARG A 39 -0.39 7.43 -9.71
N MET A 40 -0.29 8.39 -8.78
CA MET A 40 0.81 9.37 -8.77
C MET A 40 2.17 8.69 -8.56
N ALA A 41 2.27 7.75 -7.64
CA ALA A 41 3.51 6.99 -7.42
C ALA A 41 3.89 6.20 -8.68
N VAL A 42 2.97 5.42 -9.24
CA VAL A 42 3.19 4.64 -10.47
C VAL A 42 3.56 5.53 -11.65
N MET A 43 2.87 6.66 -11.84
CA MET A 43 3.14 7.60 -12.92
C MET A 43 4.54 8.21 -12.82
N ASN A 44 5.03 8.42 -11.61
CA ASN A 44 6.37 8.97 -11.35
C ASN A 44 7.45 7.89 -11.20
N GLY A 45 7.16 6.65 -11.62
CA GLY A 45 8.16 5.58 -11.77
C GLY A 45 8.46 4.78 -10.50
N TYR A 46 7.63 4.88 -9.47
CA TYR A 46 7.77 4.07 -8.26
C TYR A 46 7.09 2.72 -8.44
N PRO A 47 7.79 1.59 -8.25
CA PRO A 47 7.15 0.31 -8.05
C PRO A 47 6.21 0.35 -6.84
N VAL A 48 5.03 -0.27 -6.98
CA VAL A 48 4.06 -0.39 -5.90
C VAL A 48 3.63 -1.84 -5.76
N GLY A 49 3.84 -2.44 -4.60
CA GLY A 49 3.44 -3.80 -4.26
C GLY A 49 2.28 -3.83 -3.28
N ILE A 50 1.41 -4.83 -3.44
CA ILE A 50 0.34 -5.14 -2.48
C ILE A 50 0.65 -6.48 -1.83
N ILE A 51 0.67 -6.50 -0.50
CA ILE A 51 0.98 -7.69 0.31
C ILE A 51 -0.16 -7.88 1.31
N THR A 52 -1.12 -8.73 0.99
CA THR A 52 -2.35 -8.88 1.77
C THR A 52 -2.68 -10.34 2.09
N GLY A 53 -3.24 -10.57 3.28
CA GLY A 53 -3.82 -11.86 3.65
C GLY A 53 -5.14 -12.15 2.94
N GLY A 54 -5.78 -11.14 2.34
CA GLY A 54 -7.01 -11.29 1.57
C GLY A 54 -6.80 -12.09 0.29
N SER A 55 -7.81 -12.86 -0.12
CA SER A 55 -7.74 -13.74 -1.30
C SER A 55 -8.73 -13.37 -2.39
N SER A 56 -9.54 -12.32 -2.20
CA SER A 56 -10.57 -11.91 -3.14
C SER A 56 -9.98 -11.33 -4.43
N GLU A 57 -10.43 -11.82 -5.58
CA GLU A 57 -10.04 -11.25 -6.89
C GLU A 57 -10.51 -9.79 -7.09
N SER A 58 -11.49 -9.32 -6.32
CA SER A 58 -11.89 -7.91 -6.33
C SER A 58 -10.76 -6.98 -5.87
N ILE A 59 -9.88 -7.44 -4.96
CA ILE A 59 -8.67 -6.71 -4.55
C ILE A 59 -7.77 -6.53 -5.76
N ARG A 60 -7.43 -7.61 -6.47
CA ARG A 60 -6.59 -7.56 -7.66
C ARG A 60 -7.14 -6.58 -8.70
N LYS A 61 -8.42 -6.71 -9.04
CA LYS A 61 -9.08 -5.82 -10.02
C LYS A 61 -8.98 -4.36 -9.64
N ARG A 62 -9.19 -4.04 -8.36
CA ARG A 62 -9.08 -2.65 -7.87
C ARG A 62 -7.66 -2.12 -7.96
N MET A 63 -6.67 -2.94 -7.61
CA MET A 63 -5.26 -2.55 -7.61
C MET A 63 -4.72 -2.37 -9.03
N LEU A 64 -5.08 -3.26 -9.96
CA LEU A 64 -4.75 -3.11 -11.38
C LEU A 64 -5.32 -1.81 -11.97
N ALA A 65 -6.55 -1.44 -11.59
CA ALA A 65 -7.15 -0.18 -12.02
C ALA A 65 -6.40 1.06 -11.47
N SER A 66 -5.57 0.89 -10.46
CA SER A 66 -4.67 1.93 -9.92
C SER A 66 -3.29 1.93 -10.58
N GLY A 67 -3.05 1.04 -11.56
CA GLY A 67 -1.79 0.94 -12.31
C GLY A 67 -0.74 0.04 -11.68
N ILE A 68 -1.07 -0.68 -10.62
CA ILE A 68 -0.18 -1.69 -10.03
C ILE A 68 -0.11 -2.89 -10.98
N LEU A 69 1.08 -3.44 -11.18
CA LEU A 69 1.26 -4.58 -12.07
C LEU A 69 0.65 -5.86 -11.47
N PRO A 70 0.11 -6.78 -12.30
CA PRO A 70 -0.50 -8.02 -11.80
C PRO A 70 0.41 -8.85 -10.90
N GLU A 71 1.68 -8.92 -11.25
CA GLU A 71 2.72 -9.66 -10.53
C GLU A 71 3.16 -9.00 -9.23
N ASP A 72 2.72 -7.78 -8.94
CA ASP A 72 2.99 -7.05 -7.71
C ASP A 72 1.80 -7.07 -6.74
N VAL A 73 0.74 -7.80 -7.07
CA VAL A 73 -0.40 -8.00 -6.19
C VAL A 73 -0.33 -9.39 -5.58
N TYR A 74 0.24 -9.47 -4.38
CA TYR A 74 0.39 -10.70 -3.61
C TYR A 74 -0.85 -10.90 -2.73
N LEU A 75 -1.68 -11.87 -3.09
CA LEU A 75 -2.86 -12.26 -2.33
C LEU A 75 -2.56 -13.47 -1.44
N HIS A 76 -3.41 -13.71 -0.44
CA HIS A 76 -3.33 -14.89 0.42
C HIS A 76 -1.99 -15.03 1.16
N CYS A 77 -1.32 -13.92 1.48
CA CYS A 77 -0.04 -13.91 2.19
C CYS A 77 -0.22 -14.37 3.64
N ARG A 78 0.52 -15.38 4.06
CA ARG A 78 0.53 -15.88 5.45
C ARG A 78 1.80 -15.48 6.19
N ASP A 79 2.90 -15.33 5.48
CA ASP A 79 4.14 -14.69 5.94
C ASP A 79 4.44 -13.51 5.02
N LYS A 80 4.04 -12.31 5.45
CA LYS A 80 4.22 -11.09 4.63
C LYS A 80 5.68 -10.73 4.36
N MET A 81 6.61 -11.18 5.21
CA MET A 81 8.06 -10.98 4.99
C MET A 81 8.56 -11.72 3.77
N GLU A 82 7.99 -12.88 3.45
CA GLU A 82 8.35 -13.65 2.27
C GLU A 82 8.07 -12.84 0.99
N GLN A 83 6.85 -12.31 0.85
CA GLN A 83 6.47 -11.51 -0.31
C GLN A 83 7.15 -10.13 -0.32
N PHE A 84 7.43 -9.56 0.83
CA PHE A 84 8.19 -8.32 0.91
C PHE A 84 9.62 -8.48 0.36
N ARG A 85 10.29 -9.58 0.70
CA ARG A 85 11.61 -9.90 0.14
C ARG A 85 11.55 -10.17 -1.36
N GLU A 86 10.55 -10.94 -1.82
CA GLU A 86 10.33 -11.19 -3.25
C GLU A 86 10.14 -9.89 -4.02
N PHE A 87 9.34 -8.96 -3.50
CA PHE A 87 9.16 -7.63 -4.10
C PHE A 87 10.46 -6.83 -4.15
N CYS A 88 11.24 -6.83 -3.07
CA CYS A 88 12.54 -6.17 -3.04
C CYS A 88 13.51 -6.76 -4.06
N ASP A 89 13.63 -8.08 -4.11
CA ASP A 89 14.53 -8.79 -5.03
C ASP A 89 14.16 -8.53 -6.49
N LYS A 90 12.87 -8.53 -6.80
CA LYS A 90 12.37 -8.27 -8.16
C LYS A 90 12.80 -6.91 -8.72
N TYR A 91 12.86 -5.89 -7.87
CA TYR A 91 13.21 -4.52 -8.27
C TYR A 91 14.63 -4.11 -7.89
N ASP A 92 15.47 -5.07 -7.47
CA ASP A 92 16.84 -4.80 -6.98
C ASP A 92 16.87 -3.69 -5.91
N LEU A 93 15.94 -3.78 -4.97
CA LEU A 93 15.78 -2.84 -3.86
C LEU A 93 16.30 -3.42 -2.56
N LYS A 94 16.91 -2.57 -1.76
CA LYS A 94 17.16 -2.89 -0.35
C LYS A 94 15.88 -2.61 0.46
N PRO A 95 15.60 -3.37 1.53
CA PRO A 95 14.47 -3.09 2.42
C PRO A 95 14.40 -1.62 2.87
N GLU A 96 15.57 -0.99 3.11
CA GLU A 96 15.69 0.42 3.55
C GLU A 96 15.25 1.43 2.47
N GLU A 97 15.01 1.00 1.25
CA GLU A 97 14.54 1.82 0.13
C GLU A 97 13.03 1.73 -0.09
N VAL A 98 12.35 0.88 0.68
CA VAL A 98 10.91 0.65 0.57
C VAL A 98 10.16 1.27 1.74
N MET A 99 9.06 1.95 1.45
CA MET A 99 8.09 2.38 2.46
C MET A 99 6.96 1.35 2.51
N TYR A 100 6.69 0.83 3.71
CA TYR A 100 5.65 -0.17 3.93
C TYR A 100 4.52 0.37 4.78
N PHE A 101 3.27 0.11 4.35
CA PHE A 101 2.05 0.47 5.08
C PHE A 101 1.38 -0.77 5.64
N GLY A 102 1.18 -0.81 6.95
CA GLY A 102 0.50 -1.90 7.65
C GLY A 102 -0.22 -1.39 8.89
N ASP A 103 -1.19 -2.15 9.40
CA ASP A 103 -2.06 -1.71 10.50
C ASP A 103 -2.19 -2.73 11.64
N ASP A 104 -1.78 -3.97 11.45
CA ASP A 104 -2.08 -5.05 12.38
C ASP A 104 -0.84 -5.94 12.66
N VAL A 105 -0.97 -6.87 13.57
CA VAL A 105 0.10 -7.77 14.03
C VAL A 105 0.83 -8.48 12.88
N PRO A 106 0.17 -9.00 11.82
CA PRO A 106 0.87 -9.62 10.69
C PRO A 106 1.82 -8.69 9.91
N ASP A 107 1.70 -7.38 10.10
CA ASP A 107 2.53 -6.37 9.43
C ASP A 107 3.79 -6.01 10.22
N VAL A 108 3.87 -6.36 11.51
CA VAL A 108 4.89 -5.85 12.45
C VAL A 108 6.31 -6.11 11.94
N ASP A 109 6.59 -7.31 11.45
CA ASP A 109 7.94 -7.66 11.00
C ASP A 109 8.34 -6.89 9.73
N VAL A 110 7.38 -6.67 8.81
CA VAL A 110 7.63 -5.88 7.60
C VAL A 110 7.78 -4.39 7.93
N LEU A 111 6.95 -3.86 8.85
CA LEU A 111 7.08 -2.48 9.34
C LEU A 111 8.46 -2.20 9.91
N ARG A 112 9.06 -3.18 10.63
CA ARG A 112 10.42 -3.07 11.17
C ARG A 112 11.51 -3.16 10.12
N ALA A 113 11.31 -4.00 9.11
CA ALA A 113 12.31 -4.28 8.08
C ALA A 113 12.39 -3.19 7.01
N ALA A 114 11.28 -2.53 6.73
CA ALA A 114 11.19 -1.47 5.73
C ALA A 114 12.00 -0.23 6.14
N GLY A 115 12.47 0.53 5.15
CA GLY A 115 13.17 1.78 5.38
C GLY A 115 12.30 2.88 5.99
N CYS A 116 10.98 2.75 5.86
CA CYS A 116 9.99 3.56 6.54
C CYS A 116 8.72 2.75 6.73
N GLY A 117 8.46 2.31 7.95
CA GLY A 117 7.21 1.69 8.35
C GLY A 117 6.15 2.75 8.65
N VAL A 118 4.99 2.63 8.01
CA VAL A 118 3.86 3.55 8.16
C VAL A 118 2.64 2.81 8.65
N CYS A 119 1.91 3.37 9.61
CA CYS A 119 0.62 2.85 9.99
C CYS A 119 -0.44 3.96 10.03
N PRO A 120 -1.74 3.64 9.79
CA PRO A 120 -2.84 4.57 9.95
C PRO A 120 -3.06 4.93 11.42
N SER A 121 -3.79 6.03 11.69
CA SER A 121 -4.04 6.51 13.05
C SER A 121 -4.82 5.51 13.91
N ASP A 122 -5.58 4.62 13.31
CA ASP A 122 -6.39 3.58 13.96
C ASP A 122 -5.75 2.18 13.92
N ALA A 123 -4.46 2.08 13.58
CA ALA A 123 -3.72 0.83 13.67
C ALA A 123 -3.68 0.29 15.10
N VAL A 124 -3.45 -1.02 15.24
CA VAL A 124 -3.26 -1.63 16.56
C VAL A 124 -1.97 -1.14 17.23
N ASP A 125 -1.91 -1.22 18.55
CA ASP A 125 -0.78 -0.69 19.32
C ASP A 125 0.55 -1.34 18.94
N GLU A 126 0.56 -2.64 18.60
CA GLU A 126 1.75 -3.37 18.17
C GLU A 126 2.33 -2.81 16.85
N ALA A 127 1.47 -2.43 15.91
CA ALA A 127 1.91 -1.79 14.65
C ALA A 127 2.43 -0.38 14.91
N LYS A 128 1.72 0.41 15.71
CA LYS A 128 2.17 1.76 16.10
C LYS A 128 3.50 1.77 16.82
N ALA A 129 3.77 0.77 17.67
CA ALA A 129 4.98 0.67 18.45
C ALA A 129 6.25 0.51 17.58
N VAL A 130 6.13 0.03 16.35
CA VAL A 130 7.25 -0.25 15.45
C VAL A 130 7.27 0.64 14.20
N ALA A 131 6.19 1.36 13.91
CA ALA A 131 6.11 2.25 12.76
C ALA A 131 7.00 3.50 12.97
N ASP A 132 7.63 3.96 11.90
CA ASP A 132 8.37 5.22 11.87
C ASP A 132 7.41 6.42 11.75
N ILE A 133 6.29 6.22 11.05
CA ILE A 133 5.26 7.24 10.84
C ILE A 133 3.89 6.65 11.23
N VAL A 134 3.19 7.35 12.11
CA VAL A 134 1.75 7.15 12.34
C VAL A 134 1.02 8.26 11.61
N SER A 135 0.23 7.92 10.58
CA SER A 135 -0.57 8.89 9.83
C SER A 135 -1.58 9.61 10.75
N THR A 136 -1.92 10.83 10.43
CA THR A 136 -3.01 11.55 11.12
C THR A 136 -4.39 11.05 10.71
N LYS A 137 -4.45 10.24 9.64
CA LYS A 137 -5.68 9.70 9.05
C LYS A 137 -5.84 8.21 9.35
N PRO A 138 -7.07 7.74 9.58
CA PRO A 138 -7.34 6.32 9.70
C PRO A 138 -7.24 5.60 8.35
N GLY A 139 -7.16 4.26 8.40
CA GLY A 139 -7.20 3.41 7.21
C GLY A 139 -8.48 3.63 6.39
N GLY A 140 -8.34 3.64 5.07
CA GLY A 140 -9.45 3.89 4.15
C GLY A 140 -10.00 5.31 4.15
N LYS A 141 -9.33 6.25 4.83
CA LYS A 141 -9.77 7.63 4.99
C LYS A 141 -8.65 8.65 4.70
N GLY A 142 -7.68 8.28 3.87
CA GLY A 142 -6.66 9.20 3.41
C GLY A 142 -5.27 9.00 3.99
N CYS A 143 -5.00 7.93 4.76
CA CYS A 143 -3.68 7.68 5.33
C CYS A 143 -2.62 7.45 4.23
N ILE A 144 -2.96 6.75 3.16
CA ILE A 144 -2.07 6.51 2.01
C ILE A 144 -1.81 7.82 1.29
N ARG A 145 -2.89 8.58 0.99
CA ARG A 145 -2.78 9.88 0.31
C ARG A 145 -1.87 10.83 1.08
N GLU A 146 -2.05 10.95 2.38
CA GLU A 146 -1.26 11.84 3.22
C GLU A 146 0.23 11.53 3.11
N VAL A 147 0.64 10.28 3.32
CA VAL A 147 2.05 9.92 3.44
C VAL A 147 2.74 9.82 2.09
N ILE A 148 2.10 9.22 1.08
CA ILE A 148 2.68 9.17 -0.28
C ILE A 148 2.82 10.58 -0.85
N GLU A 149 1.82 11.44 -0.72
CA GLU A 149 1.91 12.82 -1.20
C GLU A 149 3.06 13.58 -0.55
N GLN A 150 3.21 13.48 0.77
CA GLN A 150 4.32 14.13 1.49
C GLN A 150 5.67 13.57 1.05
N THR A 151 5.79 12.24 0.88
CA THR A 151 7.03 11.59 0.44
C THR A 151 7.43 12.04 -0.96
N LEU A 152 6.48 12.01 -1.91
CA LEU A 152 6.76 12.42 -3.29
C LEU A 152 7.06 13.92 -3.38
N LYS A 153 6.39 14.76 -2.60
CA LYS A 153 6.70 16.20 -2.53
C LYS A 153 8.11 16.43 -2.01
N ALA A 154 8.51 15.75 -0.94
CA ALA A 154 9.85 15.86 -0.37
C ALA A 154 10.95 15.41 -1.36
N GLN A 155 10.62 14.49 -2.25
CA GLN A 155 11.53 14.01 -3.30
C GLN A 155 11.40 14.75 -4.64
N GLY A 156 10.55 15.79 -4.73
CA GLY A 156 10.31 16.54 -5.97
C GLY A 156 9.61 15.73 -7.06
N LYS A 157 8.84 14.70 -6.67
CA LYS A 157 8.16 13.74 -7.56
C LYS A 157 6.62 13.80 -7.50
N TRP A 158 6.04 14.75 -6.79
CA TRP A 158 4.59 14.98 -6.84
C TRP A 158 4.24 15.82 -8.06
N VAL A 159 4.42 15.26 -9.24
CA VAL A 159 4.19 15.94 -10.53
C VAL A 159 3.09 15.23 -11.29
N PHE A 160 2.01 15.94 -11.59
CA PHE A 160 0.89 15.43 -12.37
C PHE A 160 1.05 15.86 -13.84
N ASP A 161 1.20 14.88 -14.72
CA ASP A 161 1.21 15.07 -16.17
C ASP A 161 -0.07 14.48 -16.79
N THR A 162 -0.90 15.34 -17.38
CA THR A 162 -2.19 14.92 -17.96
C THR A 162 -2.02 13.97 -19.14
N GLY A 163 -0.98 14.15 -19.96
CA GLY A 163 -0.69 13.30 -21.11
C GLY A 163 -0.29 11.89 -20.66
N GLU A 164 0.63 11.82 -19.72
CA GLU A 164 1.06 10.56 -19.13
C GLU A 164 -0.10 9.84 -18.40
N TYR A 165 -0.91 10.59 -17.67
CA TYR A 165 -2.07 10.06 -16.98
C TYR A 165 -3.07 9.41 -17.95
N LYS A 166 -3.42 10.11 -19.03
CA LYS A 166 -4.32 9.58 -20.07
C LYS A 166 -3.77 8.34 -20.77
N ARG A 167 -2.45 8.24 -20.88
CA ARG A 167 -1.79 7.09 -21.52
C ARG A 167 -1.77 5.86 -20.63
N LYS A 168 -1.66 6.04 -19.31
CA LYS A 168 -1.53 4.93 -18.34
C LYS A 168 -2.87 4.45 -17.77
N PHE A 169 -3.85 5.32 -17.66
CA PHE A 169 -5.14 5.09 -17.01
C PHE A 169 -6.31 5.51 -17.90
#